data_6bee0c9539cb8ec44e8ddcd75477ac2f
#
_entry.id   6bee0c9539cb8ec44e8ddcd75477ac2f
#
_cell.length_a   1.000
_cell.length_b   1.000
_cell.length_c   1.000
_cell.angle_alpha   90.00
_cell.angle_beta   90.00
_cell.angle_gamma   90.00
#
_symmetry.space_group_name_H-M   'P 1'
#
loop_
_entity.id
_entity.type
_entity.pdbx_description
1 polymer ?
#
loop_
_entity_poly.entity_id
_entity_poly.type
_entity_poly.pdbx_seq_one_letter_code
_entity_poly.pdbx_strand_id
1 'polypeptide(L)'
;MHRRHHAITLQQASLESPTLARLTAMAQDSLARWKAVELLVPATLRAAVQPGPIDGATWCLLVRNNAVAAKMRQLSPALQAHLRSRGWEITAIRLKVQTCG
;
A
#
# COMPACT_ATOMS: atom_id res chain seq x y z
N MET A 1 8.35 7.86 34.13
CA MET A 1 8.05 7.97 34.04
C MET A 1 7.67 7.96 33.81
N HIS A 2 8.18 7.57 33.63
CA HIS A 2 7.86 7.46 33.49
C HIS A 2 7.80 7.64 33.10
N ARG A 3 8.23 7.69 33.08
CA ARG A 3 8.21 7.74 32.98
C ARG A 3 7.98 7.65 32.70
N ARG A 4 8.35 7.50 32.78
CA ARG A 4 8.15 7.18 32.64
C ARG A 4 7.56 6.96 32.59
N HIS A 5 7.80 6.81 32.65
CA HIS A 5 7.30 6.50 32.61
C HIS A 5 6.90 6.45 32.34
N HIS A 6 6.98 6.49 32.41
CA HIS A 6 6.81 6.34 32.00
C HIS A 6 6.60 6.44 31.45
N ALA A 7 5.74 7.12 31.51
CA ALA A 7 6.18 7.50 30.20
C ALA A 7 6.76 6.34 29.41
N ILE A 8 7.19 5.47 30.01
CA ILE A 8 7.81 4.31 29.41
C ILE A 8 6.82 3.44 28.67
N THR A 9 5.66 3.30 29.24
CA THR A 9 4.63 2.47 28.68
C THR A 9 4.22 2.93 27.27
N LEU A 10 4.30 4.22 27.04
CA LEU A 10 4.01 4.75 25.72
C LEU A 10 5.01 4.23 24.69
N GLN A 11 6.26 4.18 25.07
CA GLN A 11 7.30 3.70 24.19
C GLN A 11 7.18 2.21 23.92
N GLN A 12 6.81 1.45 24.94
CA GLN A 12 6.58 0.03 24.79
C GLN A 12 5.41 -0.24 23.86
N ALA A 13 4.35 0.51 23.99
CA ALA A 13 3.21 0.37 23.10
C ALA A 13 3.60 0.64 21.64
N SER A 14 4.51 1.57 21.42
CA SER A 14 5.00 1.87 20.08
C SER A 14 5.76 0.71 19.45
N LEU A 15 6.45 -0.08 20.28
CA LEU A 15 7.19 -1.24 19.81
C LEU A 15 6.28 -2.41 19.50
N GLU A 16 5.17 -2.52 20.20
CA GLU A 16 4.27 -3.66 20.07
C GLU A 16 3.17 -3.43 19.05
N SER A 17 2.80 -2.18 18.83
CA SER A 17 1.75 -1.86 17.85
C SER A 17 2.14 -0.61 17.07
N PRO A 18 1.62 -0.47 15.84
CA PRO A 18 1.93 0.69 15.02
C PRO A 18 1.44 1.97 15.69
N THR A 19 2.28 2.98 15.72
CA THR A 19 1.88 4.31 16.14
C THR A 19 1.12 5.00 15.02
N LEU A 20 0.42 6.07 15.35
CA LEU A 20 -0.28 6.87 14.36
C LEU A 20 0.69 7.40 13.30
N ALA A 21 1.86 7.86 13.72
CA ALA A 21 2.87 8.35 12.79
C ALA A 21 3.33 7.26 11.84
N ARG A 22 3.49 6.04 12.33
CA ARG A 22 3.92 4.92 11.52
C ARG A 22 2.83 4.54 10.50
N LEU A 23 1.58 4.51 10.93
CA LEU A 23 0.46 4.22 10.05
C LEU A 23 0.33 5.29 8.97
N THR A 24 0.55 6.55 9.33
CA THR A 24 0.51 7.64 8.36
C THR A 24 1.64 7.49 7.35
N ALA A 25 2.84 7.14 7.80
CA ALA A 25 3.97 6.94 6.90
C ALA A 25 3.72 5.80 5.93
N MET A 26 3.12 4.70 6.40
CA MET A 26 2.79 3.57 5.54
C MET A 26 1.73 3.96 4.49
N ALA A 27 0.73 4.73 4.90
CA ALA A 27 -0.29 5.21 3.98
C ALA A 27 0.30 6.15 2.94
N GLN A 28 1.21 7.01 3.34
CA GLN A 28 1.89 7.92 2.43
C GLN A 28 2.78 7.17 1.44
N ASP A 29 3.44 6.12 1.90
CA ASP A 29 4.27 5.29 1.03
C ASP A 29 3.41 4.59 -0.02
N SER A 30 2.27 4.02 0.39
CA SER A 30 1.35 3.38 -0.54
C SER A 30 0.83 4.38 -1.58
N LEU A 31 0.50 5.59 -1.15
CA LEU A 31 0.03 6.64 -2.04
C LEU A 31 1.14 7.08 -2.99
N ALA A 32 2.37 7.17 -2.51
CA ALA A 32 3.50 7.54 -3.35
C ALA A 32 3.75 6.50 -4.44
N ARG A 33 3.62 5.22 -4.10
CA ARG A 33 3.72 4.15 -5.09
C ARG A 33 2.61 4.26 -6.13
N TRP A 34 1.39 4.54 -5.70
CA TRP A 34 0.28 4.72 -6.61
C TRP A 34 0.54 5.88 -7.57
N LYS A 35 1.00 7.00 -7.04
CA LYS A 35 1.32 8.16 -7.88
C LYS A 35 2.39 7.86 -8.91
N ALA A 36 3.33 6.99 -8.57
CA ALA A 36 4.40 6.62 -9.49
C ALA A 36 3.89 5.76 -10.65
N VAL A 37 2.82 4.99 -10.45
CA VAL A 37 2.34 4.04 -11.47
C VAL A 37 0.98 4.41 -12.06
N GLU A 38 0.28 5.40 -11.52
CA GLU A 38 -1.09 5.66 -11.95
C GLU A 38 -1.19 5.98 -13.43
N LEU A 39 -0.17 6.58 -14.01
CA LEU A 39 -0.19 6.90 -15.44
C LEU A 39 -0.01 5.67 -16.32
N LEU A 40 0.49 4.57 -15.75
CA LEU A 40 0.58 3.29 -16.46
C LEU A 40 -0.74 2.54 -16.44
N VAL A 41 -1.65 2.97 -15.59
CA VAL A 41 -2.98 2.36 -15.47
C VAL A 41 -3.95 3.15 -16.34
N PRO A 42 -4.72 2.48 -17.22
CA PRO A 42 -5.68 3.19 -18.04
C PRO A 42 -6.64 4.05 -17.21
N ALA A 43 -6.98 5.21 -17.72
CA ALA A 43 -7.81 6.15 -16.97
C ALA A 43 -9.14 5.54 -16.54
N THR A 44 -9.69 4.66 -17.35
CA THR A 44 -10.96 3.99 -17.04
C THR A 44 -10.86 3.06 -15.83
N LEU A 45 -9.67 2.59 -15.50
CA LEU A 45 -9.47 1.71 -14.35
C LEU A 45 -9.06 2.47 -13.09
N ARG A 46 -8.51 3.66 -13.22
CA ARG A 46 -7.96 4.39 -12.07
C ARG A 46 -8.97 4.63 -10.97
N ALA A 47 -10.20 4.96 -11.33
CA ALA A 47 -11.23 5.23 -10.34
C ALA A 47 -11.70 3.98 -9.61
N ALA A 48 -11.40 2.80 -10.16
CA ALA A 48 -11.80 1.52 -9.59
C ALA A 48 -10.67 0.85 -8.79
N VAL A 49 -9.53 1.52 -8.65
CA VAL A 49 -8.35 0.99 -7.96
C VAL A 49 -7.93 1.97 -6.88
N GLN A 50 -7.65 1.45 -5.70
CA GLN A 50 -7.15 2.25 -4.58
C GLN A 50 -5.88 1.62 -4.03
N PRO A 51 -4.88 2.43 -3.63
CA PRO A 51 -3.72 1.89 -2.94
C PRO A 51 -4.14 1.32 -1.59
N GLY A 52 -3.63 0.14 -1.29
CA GLY A 52 -3.93 -0.55 -0.05
C GLY A 52 -2.69 -0.77 0.80
N PRO A 53 -2.78 -1.65 1.79
CA PRO A 53 -1.67 -1.85 2.71
C PRO A 53 -0.45 -2.48 2.05
N ILE A 54 0.70 -2.12 2.59
CA ILE A 54 1.98 -2.69 2.20
C ILE A 54 2.37 -3.73 3.25
N ASP A 55 2.72 -4.91 2.78
CA ASP A 55 3.17 -6.00 3.66
C ASP A 55 4.53 -6.47 3.18
N GLY A 56 5.59 -5.96 3.81
CA GLY A 56 6.94 -6.25 3.39
C GLY A 56 7.19 -5.79 1.97
N ALA A 57 7.53 -6.72 1.09
CA ALA A 57 7.78 -6.42 -0.32
C ALA A 57 6.53 -6.64 -1.19
N THR A 58 5.39 -6.91 -0.57
CA THR A 58 4.11 -7.07 -1.27
C THR A 58 3.27 -5.83 -1.09
N TRP A 59 2.77 -5.29 -2.19
CA TRP A 59 1.88 -4.13 -2.17
C TRP A 59 0.48 -4.58 -2.55
N CYS A 60 -0.49 -4.26 -1.71
CA CYS A 60 -1.87 -4.60 -1.96
C CYS A 60 -2.58 -3.44 -2.65
N LEU A 61 -3.30 -3.75 -3.72
CA LEU A 61 -4.18 -2.79 -4.38
C LEU A 61 -5.61 -3.27 -4.20
N LEU A 62 -6.48 -2.35 -3.86
CA LEU A 62 -7.90 -2.64 -3.68
C LEU A 62 -8.62 -2.30 -4.97
N VAL A 63 -9.38 -3.24 -5.48
CA VAL A 63 -10.09 -3.08 -6.75
C VAL A 63 -11.59 -3.31 -6.54
N ARG A 64 -12.38 -2.67 -7.39
CA ARG A 64 -13.83 -2.65 -7.20
C ARG A 64 -14.50 -3.98 -7.51
N ASN A 65 -13.98 -4.70 -8.50
CA ASN A 65 -14.59 -5.97 -8.90
C ASN A 65 -13.56 -6.87 -9.58
N ASN A 66 -14.00 -8.08 -9.93
CA ASN A 66 -13.12 -9.09 -10.51
C ASN A 66 -12.63 -8.73 -11.90
N ALA A 67 -13.42 -8.00 -12.67
CA ALA A 67 -13.01 -7.58 -14.01
C ALA A 67 -11.84 -6.62 -13.93
N VAL A 68 -11.89 -5.68 -13.00
CA VAL A 68 -10.78 -4.76 -12.75
C VAL A 68 -9.57 -5.52 -12.24
N ALA A 69 -9.77 -6.49 -11.35
CA ALA A 69 -8.68 -7.31 -10.83
C ALA A 69 -7.96 -8.04 -11.96
N ALA A 70 -8.71 -8.61 -12.90
CA ALA A 70 -8.12 -9.34 -14.02
C ALA A 70 -7.26 -8.43 -14.88
N LYS A 71 -7.74 -7.24 -15.17
CA LYS A 71 -6.98 -6.27 -15.96
C LYS A 71 -5.74 -5.79 -15.24
N MET A 72 -5.86 -5.55 -13.94
CA MET A 72 -4.72 -5.11 -13.13
C MET A 72 -3.67 -6.21 -13.00
N ARG A 73 -4.08 -7.48 -12.98
CA ARG A 73 -3.11 -8.59 -12.97
C ARG A 73 -2.24 -8.57 -14.22
N GLN A 74 -2.82 -8.24 -15.35
CA GLN A 74 -2.07 -8.15 -16.59
C GLN A 74 -1.05 -7.02 -16.57
N LEU A 75 -1.35 -5.95 -15.83
CA LEU A 75 -0.47 -4.81 -15.71
C LEU A 75 0.57 -4.97 -14.59
N SER A 76 0.33 -5.89 -13.67
CA SER A 76 1.17 -6.01 -12.48
C SER A 76 2.66 -6.14 -12.77
N PRO A 77 3.11 -6.96 -13.73
CA PRO A 77 4.54 -7.04 -14.01
C PRO A 77 5.15 -5.71 -14.43
N ALA A 78 4.43 -4.94 -15.23
CA ALA A 78 4.91 -3.63 -15.67
C ALA A 78 4.96 -2.65 -14.51
N LEU A 79 3.95 -2.69 -13.62
CA LEU A 79 3.91 -1.82 -12.46
C LEU A 79 5.05 -2.17 -11.51
N GLN A 80 5.31 -3.45 -11.29
CA GLN A 80 6.42 -3.89 -10.44
C GLN A 80 7.75 -3.43 -11.00
N ALA A 81 7.95 -3.61 -12.29
CA ALA A 81 9.20 -3.21 -12.94
C ALA A 81 9.43 -1.71 -12.82
N HIS A 82 8.37 -0.93 -13.01
CA HIS A 82 8.45 0.52 -12.91
C HIS A 82 8.81 0.95 -11.48
N LEU A 83 8.16 0.35 -10.48
CA LEU A 83 8.43 0.67 -9.08
C LEU A 83 9.86 0.31 -8.70
N ARG A 84 10.35 -0.86 -9.14
CA ARG A 84 11.74 -1.24 -8.87
C ARG A 84 12.71 -0.27 -9.50
N SER A 85 12.42 0.20 -10.70
CA SER A 85 13.28 1.17 -11.38
C SER A 85 13.35 2.51 -10.65
N ARG A 86 12.32 2.79 -9.82
CA ARG A 86 12.26 4.00 -9.03
C ARG A 86 12.82 3.82 -7.62
N GLY A 87 13.32 2.63 -7.30
CA GLY A 87 13.97 2.39 -6.02
C GLY A 87 13.14 1.68 -4.97
N TRP A 88 11.87 1.35 -5.26
CA TRP A 88 11.08 0.61 -4.31
C TRP A 88 11.41 -0.87 -4.36
N GLU A 89 11.48 -1.49 -3.19
CA GLU A 89 11.63 -2.94 -3.08
C GLU A 89 10.26 -3.58 -3.10
N ILE A 90 9.91 -4.17 -4.22
CA ILE A 90 8.63 -4.80 -4.39
C ILE A 90 8.79 -6.10 -5.16
N THR A 91 8.25 -7.19 -4.64
CA THR A 91 8.32 -8.50 -5.28
C THR A 91 6.98 -8.95 -5.81
N ALA A 92 5.87 -8.40 -5.27
CA ALA A 92 4.55 -8.81 -5.70
C ALA A 92 3.55 -7.68 -5.52
N ILE A 93 2.55 -7.65 -6.39
CA ILE A 93 1.37 -6.81 -6.22
C ILE A 93 0.19 -7.76 -6.02
N ARG A 94 -0.50 -7.59 -4.90
CA ARG A 94 -1.68 -8.38 -4.58
C ARG A 94 -2.91 -7.55 -4.88
N LEU A 95 -3.89 -8.15 -5.52
CA LEU A 95 -5.14 -7.48 -5.85
C LEU A 95 -6.24 -8.05 -4.98
N LYS A 96 -6.91 -7.17 -4.25
CA LYS A 96 -8.01 -7.56 -3.37
C LYS A 96 -9.28 -6.87 -3.84
N VAL A 97 -10.31 -7.67 -4.12
CA VAL A 97 -11.59 -7.13 -4.52
C VAL A 97 -12.31 -6.62 -3.28
N GLN A 98 -12.69 -5.35 -3.32
CA GLN A 98 -13.53 -4.75 -2.28
C GLN A 98 -14.84 -4.34 -2.91
N THR A 99 -15.90 -5.02 -2.52
CA THR A 99 -17.24 -4.61 -2.92
C THR A 99 -17.80 -3.71 -1.85
N CYS A 100 -18.32 -2.57 -2.24
CA CYS A 100 -19.06 -1.71 -1.34
C CYS A 100 -20.41 -2.33 -1.14
N GLY A 101 -20.53 -2.88 -0.02
CA GLY A 101 -21.69 -3.48 0.28
C GLY A 101 -22.80 -3.25 0.74
#